data_0f1dd4877747f91330b37c83849cd1bc
#
_entry.id   0f1dd4877747f91330b37c83849cd1bc
#
_cell.length_a   1.000
_cell.length_b   1.000
_cell.length_c   1.000
_cell.angle_alpha   90.00
_cell.angle_beta   90.00
_cell.angle_gamma   90.00
#
_symmetry.space_group_name_H-M   'P 1'
#
loop_
_entity.id
_entity.type
_entity.pdbx_description
1 polymer ?
#
loop_
_entity_poly.entity_id
_entity_poly.type
_entity_poly.pdbx_seq_one_letter_code
_entity_poly.pdbx_strand_id
1 'polypeptide(L)'
;MTSRNKVMQGVAVAAFVTATALAAPSPAAAHEAKPGGGTYQECRGVTVDKSAPVVSRAAVLIKAPLTTIWDLHTDIDAWDTWIPEITPARKQTPGPLRQGSVFEWSPQNMHVTSTVKSVASRRCTAWAAPVNGIDGVHLFTFKQVKGGVLATTEESWAGAPVEADIPGNQAALDAGLADWVKRLKNTAESTSCGK
;
A
#
# COMPACT_ATOMS: atom_id res chain seq x y z
N MET A 1 51.49 36.99 -44.98
CA MET A 1 51.68 38.11 -44.07
C MET A 1 51.68 37.60 -42.64
N THR A 2 52.79 37.67 -42.08
CA THR A 2 53.34 37.38 -40.79
C THR A 2 52.62 38.03 -39.64
N SER A 3 52.33 37.30 -38.51
CA SER A 3 52.41 37.85 -37.16
C SER A 3 52.47 36.74 -36.15
N ARG A 4 53.38 36.66 -35.57
CA ARG A 4 54.31 36.60 -34.44
C ARG A 4 53.63 36.12 -33.14
N ASN A 5 54.07 34.94 -32.70
CA ASN A 5 53.96 34.41 -31.33
C ASN A 5 54.53 35.37 -30.28
N LYS A 6 53.82 35.54 -29.19
CA LYS A 6 54.41 35.97 -27.90
C LYS A 6 54.13 34.91 -26.87
N VAL A 7 55.19 34.26 -26.45
CA VAL A 7 55.29 33.43 -25.26
C VAL A 7 55.40 34.38 -24.07
N MET A 8 54.51 34.19 -23.09
CA MET A 8 54.69 34.75 -21.75
C MET A 8 54.74 33.62 -20.75
N GLN A 9 55.91 33.47 -20.17
CA GLN A 9 56.21 32.65 -19.00
C GLN A 9 55.54 33.29 -17.78
N GLY A 10 54.75 32.57 -17.07
CA GLY A 10 54.11 32.98 -15.79
C GLY A 10 54.48 31.97 -14.71
N VAL A 11 55.02 32.49 -13.65
CA VAL A 11 55.65 31.90 -12.48
C VAL A 11 54.66 31.01 -11.71
N ALA A 12 55.07 29.78 -11.38
CA ALA A 12 54.36 28.87 -10.48
C ALA A 12 54.52 29.31 -9.03
N VAL A 13 53.44 29.68 -8.35
CA VAL A 13 53.41 29.83 -6.89
C VAL A 13 52.75 28.56 -6.33
N ALA A 14 53.52 27.75 -5.66
CA ALA A 14 53.05 26.59 -4.92
C ALA A 14 52.40 27.05 -3.62
N ALA A 15 51.09 26.99 -3.51
CA ALA A 15 50.32 27.13 -2.28
C ALA A 15 50.14 25.77 -1.61
N PHE A 16 50.82 25.55 -0.49
CA PHE A 16 50.57 24.42 0.37
C PHE A 16 49.18 24.59 1.04
N VAL A 17 48.20 23.81 0.63
CA VAL A 17 46.93 23.71 1.34
C VAL A 17 47.03 22.52 2.30
N THR A 18 47.11 22.79 3.57
CA THR A 18 46.98 21.82 4.66
C THR A 18 45.54 21.36 4.73
N ALA A 19 45.27 20.14 4.26
CA ALA A 19 43.96 19.52 4.40
C ALA A 19 43.73 19.04 5.83
N THR A 20 42.96 19.80 6.60
CA THR A 20 42.37 19.33 7.86
C THR A 20 41.26 18.34 7.50
N ALA A 21 41.50 17.07 7.77
CA ALA A 21 40.49 16.04 7.66
C ALA A 21 39.41 16.22 8.73
N LEU A 22 38.26 16.79 8.37
CA LEU A 22 37.05 16.72 9.18
C LEU A 22 36.53 15.29 9.12
N ALA A 23 36.63 14.58 10.26
CA ALA A 23 35.99 13.27 10.41
C ALA A 23 34.47 13.46 10.29
N ALA A 24 33.88 12.91 9.21
CA ALA A 24 32.45 12.81 9.04
C ALA A 24 31.89 11.87 10.12
N PRO A 25 30.78 12.21 10.79
CA PRO A 25 30.13 11.28 11.70
C PRO A 25 29.64 10.07 10.89
N SER A 26 30.01 8.88 11.35
CA SER A 26 29.47 7.62 10.82
C SER A 26 27.95 7.66 10.86
N PRO A 27 27.25 7.25 9.78
CA PRO A 27 25.81 7.07 9.83
C PRO A 27 25.51 6.01 10.89
N ALA A 28 24.74 6.40 11.91
CA ALA A 28 24.19 5.48 12.88
C ALA A 28 23.46 4.38 12.08
N ALA A 29 23.87 3.14 12.30
CA ALA A 29 23.20 1.97 11.69
C ALA A 29 21.72 2.06 12.08
N ALA A 30 20.88 2.39 11.11
CA ALA A 30 19.45 2.18 11.23
C ALA A 30 19.28 0.68 11.46
N HIS A 31 18.89 0.31 12.68
CA HIS A 31 18.41 -1.03 12.92
C HIS A 31 17.21 -1.23 12.00
N GLU A 32 17.42 -1.93 10.90
CA GLU A 32 16.34 -2.53 10.13
C GLU A 32 15.56 -3.41 11.11
N ALA A 33 14.39 -2.91 11.52
CA ALA A 33 13.43 -3.71 12.23
C ALA A 33 13.10 -4.89 11.29
N LYS A 34 13.63 -6.07 11.63
CA LYS A 34 13.30 -7.33 10.98
C LYS A 34 11.77 -7.36 10.84
N PRO A 35 11.20 -7.53 9.64
CA PRO A 35 9.76 -7.62 9.51
C PRO A 35 9.31 -8.82 10.32
N GLY A 36 8.72 -8.55 11.47
CA GLY A 36 8.21 -9.58 12.37
C GLY A 36 7.14 -10.37 11.63
N GLY A 37 7.34 -11.68 11.49
CA GLY A 37 6.44 -12.62 10.85
C GLY A 37 5.11 -12.76 11.58
N GLY A 38 4.26 -11.72 11.54
CA GLY A 38 2.95 -11.67 12.19
C GLY A 38 1.76 -11.89 11.26
N THR A 39 1.92 -11.70 9.94
CA THR A 39 0.80 -11.68 9.01
C THR A 39 0.16 -13.06 8.75
N TYR A 40 0.93 -14.12 8.84
CA TYR A 40 0.45 -15.47 8.53
C TYR A 40 -0.61 -16.01 9.50
N GLN A 41 -0.51 -15.66 10.79
CA GLN A 41 -1.50 -16.07 11.80
C GLN A 41 -2.69 -15.11 11.92
N GLU A 42 -2.53 -13.87 11.47
CA GLU A 42 -3.54 -12.83 11.69
C GLU A 42 -4.80 -13.06 10.86
N CYS A 43 -4.69 -13.61 9.63
CA CYS A 43 -5.83 -13.91 8.76
C CYS A 43 -6.06 -15.43 8.56
N ARG A 44 -5.83 -16.23 9.58
CA ARG A 44 -6.06 -17.69 9.57
C ARG A 44 -5.33 -18.40 8.43
N GLY A 45 -4.12 -17.93 8.10
CA GLY A 45 -3.30 -18.51 7.05
C GLY A 45 -3.65 -18.07 5.62
N VAL A 46 -4.68 -17.23 5.43
CA VAL A 46 -4.96 -16.64 4.11
C VAL A 46 -4.00 -15.46 3.87
N THR A 47 -3.30 -15.49 2.74
CA THR A 47 -2.35 -14.45 2.32
C THR A 47 -2.46 -14.22 0.82
N VAL A 48 -1.86 -13.15 0.34
CA VAL A 48 -1.69 -12.90 -1.10
C VAL A 48 -0.67 -13.88 -1.69
N ASP A 49 -0.77 -14.13 -3.00
CA ASP A 49 0.24 -14.91 -3.72
C ASP A 49 1.51 -14.06 -3.94
N LYS A 50 2.56 -14.37 -3.20
CA LYS A 50 3.85 -13.67 -3.31
C LYS A 50 4.62 -13.99 -4.59
N SER A 51 4.22 -15.02 -5.33
CA SER A 51 4.79 -15.40 -6.63
C SER A 51 4.07 -14.79 -7.81
N ALA A 52 2.94 -14.11 -7.59
CA ALA A 52 2.20 -13.44 -8.64
C ALA A 52 3.05 -12.37 -9.35
N PRO A 53 2.86 -12.16 -10.66
CA PRO A 53 3.62 -11.18 -11.43
C PRO A 53 3.45 -9.74 -10.94
N VAL A 54 2.30 -9.43 -10.32
CA VAL A 54 2.03 -8.11 -9.68
C VAL A 54 1.63 -8.33 -8.23
N VAL A 55 2.39 -7.73 -7.32
CA VAL A 55 2.10 -7.73 -5.87
C VAL A 55 2.34 -6.33 -5.33
N SER A 56 1.37 -5.78 -4.62
CA SER A 56 1.49 -4.47 -4.01
C SER A 56 1.13 -4.47 -2.53
N ARG A 57 1.62 -3.46 -1.83
CA ARG A 57 1.35 -3.25 -0.41
C ARG A 57 1.32 -1.77 -0.08
N ALA A 58 0.31 -1.34 0.65
CA ALA A 58 0.24 -0.02 1.24
C ALA A 58 -0.07 -0.10 2.75
N ALA A 59 0.38 0.88 3.52
CA ALA A 59 0.10 0.95 4.94
C ALA A 59 -0.02 2.40 5.42
N VAL A 60 -0.87 2.63 6.42
CA VAL A 60 -1.07 3.95 7.01
C VAL A 60 -1.36 3.84 8.50
N LEU A 61 -0.85 4.80 9.28
CA LEU A 61 -1.24 4.97 10.68
C LEU A 61 -2.52 5.82 10.76
N ILE A 62 -3.56 5.27 11.37
CA ILE A 62 -4.87 5.91 11.54
C ILE A 62 -5.08 6.25 13.03
N LYS A 63 -5.34 7.52 13.32
CA LYS A 63 -5.59 8.03 14.68
C LYS A 63 -7.10 8.02 14.98
N ALA A 64 -7.71 6.84 14.90
CA ALA A 64 -9.10 6.61 15.20
C ALA A 64 -9.27 5.29 15.97
N PRO A 65 -10.40 5.07 16.68
CA PRO A 65 -10.68 3.79 17.30
C PRO A 65 -10.69 2.64 16.29
N LEU A 66 -10.13 1.49 16.67
CA LEU A 66 -10.11 0.30 15.81
C LEU A 66 -11.53 -0.14 15.40
N THR A 67 -12.53 0.07 16.26
CA THR A 67 -13.94 -0.20 15.95
C THR A 67 -14.43 0.65 14.79
N THR A 68 -14.18 1.97 14.80
CA THR A 68 -14.57 2.89 13.72
C THR A 68 -13.93 2.47 12.39
N ILE A 69 -12.63 2.15 12.40
CA ILE A 69 -11.90 1.71 11.20
C ILE A 69 -12.47 0.40 10.67
N TRP A 70 -12.71 -0.56 11.58
CA TRP A 70 -13.25 -1.86 11.23
C TRP A 70 -14.66 -1.77 10.65
N ASP A 71 -15.53 -0.97 11.26
CA ASP A 71 -16.92 -0.81 10.82
C ASP A 71 -16.97 -0.16 9.44
N LEU A 72 -16.19 0.90 9.18
CA LEU A 72 -16.04 1.51 7.86
C LEU A 72 -15.54 0.50 6.82
N HIS A 73 -14.53 -0.31 7.16
CA HIS A 73 -13.96 -1.27 6.25
C HIS A 73 -14.90 -2.44 5.93
N THR A 74 -15.68 -2.91 6.90
CA THR A 74 -16.55 -4.09 6.73
C THR A 74 -17.98 -3.78 6.30
N ASP A 75 -18.39 -2.53 6.34
CA ASP A 75 -19.66 -2.07 5.78
C ASP A 75 -19.52 -1.79 4.28
N ILE A 76 -19.51 -2.88 3.51
CA ILE A 76 -19.30 -2.84 2.06
C ILE A 76 -20.38 -2.02 1.35
N ASP A 77 -21.60 -2.07 1.85
CA ASP A 77 -22.73 -1.33 1.28
C ASP A 77 -22.59 0.20 1.41
N ALA A 78 -21.68 0.66 2.29
CA ALA A 78 -21.37 2.07 2.49
C ALA A 78 -20.03 2.50 1.85
N TRP A 79 -19.30 1.62 1.15
CA TRP A 79 -18.01 1.95 0.56
C TRP A 79 -18.08 3.12 -0.43
N ASP A 80 -19.15 3.22 -1.20
CA ASP A 80 -19.38 4.31 -2.15
C ASP A 80 -19.44 5.70 -1.51
N THR A 81 -19.72 5.79 -0.20
CA THR A 81 -19.75 7.06 0.53
C THR A 81 -18.38 7.65 0.81
N TRP A 82 -17.32 6.82 0.78
CA TRP A 82 -15.96 7.26 1.08
C TRP A 82 -14.90 6.78 0.08
N ILE A 83 -15.25 5.83 -0.82
CA ILE A 83 -14.45 5.46 -1.99
C ILE A 83 -15.36 5.50 -3.23
N PRO A 84 -15.68 6.67 -3.77
CA PRO A 84 -16.60 6.79 -4.90
C PRO A 84 -16.12 6.08 -6.17
N GLU A 85 -14.80 5.84 -6.29
CA GLU A 85 -14.20 5.17 -7.46
C GLU A 85 -14.50 3.67 -7.54
N ILE A 86 -15.08 3.06 -6.49
CA ILE A 86 -15.45 1.63 -6.49
C ILE A 86 -16.95 1.40 -6.55
N THR A 87 -17.71 2.43 -6.93
CA THR A 87 -19.18 2.41 -6.97
C THR A 87 -19.70 1.70 -8.22
N PRO A 88 -20.77 0.90 -8.11
CA PRO A 88 -21.43 0.52 -6.86
C PRO A 88 -20.67 -0.53 -6.07
N ALA A 89 -20.81 -0.55 -4.74
CA ALA A 89 -20.37 -1.65 -3.90
C ALA A 89 -21.57 -2.20 -3.12
N ARG A 90 -21.79 -3.51 -3.16
CA ARG A 90 -22.98 -4.16 -2.55
C ARG A 90 -22.65 -5.56 -2.08
N LYS A 91 -23.01 -5.84 -0.84
CA LYS A 91 -22.92 -7.17 -0.27
C LYS A 91 -24.10 -8.04 -0.75
N GLN A 92 -23.81 -9.15 -1.38
CA GLN A 92 -24.83 -10.11 -1.85
C GLN A 92 -25.26 -11.07 -0.75
N THR A 93 -24.36 -11.34 0.22
CA THR A 93 -24.66 -12.20 1.36
C THR A 93 -25.18 -11.38 2.53
N PRO A 94 -26.39 -11.60 3.04
CA PRO A 94 -26.94 -10.85 4.18
C PRO A 94 -26.15 -11.05 5.49
N GLY A 95 -26.26 -10.09 6.39
CA GLY A 95 -25.67 -10.14 7.73
C GLY A 95 -24.19 -9.66 7.78
N PRO A 96 -23.48 -9.84 8.90
CA PRO A 96 -22.10 -9.44 9.05
C PRO A 96 -21.16 -10.13 8.06
N LEU A 97 -20.07 -9.45 7.69
CA LEU A 97 -19.04 -10.04 6.82
C LEU A 97 -18.41 -11.26 7.49
N ARG A 98 -18.36 -12.38 6.76
CA ARG A 98 -17.80 -13.66 7.22
C ARG A 98 -17.17 -14.43 6.07
N GLN A 99 -16.44 -15.45 6.37
CA GLN A 99 -15.94 -16.39 5.35
C GLN A 99 -17.10 -16.92 4.50
N GLY A 100 -16.92 -16.91 3.18
CA GLY A 100 -17.93 -17.28 2.19
C GLY A 100 -18.91 -16.14 1.83
N SER A 101 -18.86 -14.97 2.50
CA SER A 101 -19.64 -13.81 2.06
C SER A 101 -19.23 -13.41 0.65
N VAL A 102 -20.22 -13.04 -0.17
CA VAL A 102 -20.04 -12.57 -1.54
C VAL A 102 -20.45 -11.10 -1.60
N PHE A 103 -19.71 -10.31 -2.34
CA PHE A 103 -20.01 -8.91 -2.60
C PHE A 103 -19.56 -8.52 -4.02
N GLU A 104 -20.23 -7.53 -4.57
CA GLU A 104 -19.90 -6.93 -5.86
C GLU A 104 -19.45 -5.50 -5.66
N TRP A 105 -18.51 -5.07 -6.49
CA TRP A 105 -17.96 -3.72 -6.52
C TRP A 105 -17.39 -3.39 -7.88
N SER A 106 -17.19 -2.11 -8.18
CA SER A 106 -16.82 -1.70 -9.53
C SER A 106 -15.60 -0.76 -9.54
N PRO A 107 -14.39 -1.26 -9.23
CA PRO A 107 -13.18 -0.46 -9.34
C PRO A 107 -12.90 -0.14 -10.81
N GLN A 108 -12.61 1.13 -11.12
CA GLN A 108 -12.26 1.56 -12.48
C GLN A 108 -13.26 1.09 -13.56
N ASN A 109 -14.55 1.06 -13.25
CA ASN A 109 -15.63 0.56 -14.08
C ASN A 109 -15.56 -0.95 -14.42
N MET A 110 -14.73 -1.73 -13.75
CA MET A 110 -14.76 -3.18 -13.81
C MET A 110 -15.83 -3.72 -12.86
N HIS A 111 -16.60 -4.70 -13.30
CA HIS A 111 -17.56 -5.38 -12.41
C HIS A 111 -16.87 -6.59 -11.77
N VAL A 112 -16.61 -6.51 -10.48
CA VAL A 112 -15.90 -7.54 -9.72
C VAL A 112 -16.83 -8.21 -8.73
N THR A 113 -16.90 -9.55 -8.77
CA THR A 113 -17.56 -10.35 -7.74
C THR A 113 -16.51 -10.97 -6.84
N SER A 114 -16.50 -10.57 -5.59
CA SER A 114 -15.52 -11.03 -4.60
C SER A 114 -16.11 -12.03 -3.63
N THR A 115 -15.31 -13.03 -3.25
CA THR A 115 -15.65 -14.01 -2.22
C THR A 115 -14.70 -13.89 -1.05
N VAL A 116 -15.23 -13.63 0.15
CA VAL A 116 -14.45 -13.52 1.37
C VAL A 116 -13.85 -14.87 1.74
N LYS A 117 -12.54 -14.94 1.84
CA LYS A 117 -11.76 -16.13 2.21
C LYS A 117 -11.51 -16.23 3.70
N SER A 118 -11.34 -15.11 4.37
CA SER A 118 -11.12 -15.07 5.81
C SER A 118 -11.57 -13.75 6.43
N VAL A 119 -12.10 -13.83 7.65
CA VAL A 119 -12.36 -12.70 8.53
C VAL A 119 -11.88 -13.07 9.93
N ALA A 120 -11.00 -12.26 10.51
CA ALA A 120 -10.70 -12.27 11.93
C ALA A 120 -11.07 -10.89 12.50
N SER A 121 -12.14 -10.84 13.27
CA SER A 121 -12.73 -9.57 13.74
C SER A 121 -11.69 -8.60 14.28
N ARG A 122 -11.70 -7.38 13.78
CA ARG A 122 -10.80 -6.26 14.11
C ARG A 122 -9.32 -6.57 13.91
N ARG A 123 -8.99 -7.59 13.12
CA ARG A 123 -7.60 -7.95 12.80
C ARG A 123 -7.35 -8.04 11.32
N CYS A 124 -8.20 -8.74 10.58
CA CYS A 124 -8.02 -8.85 9.14
C CYS A 124 -9.28 -9.26 8.39
N THR A 125 -9.27 -8.96 7.09
CA THR A 125 -10.16 -9.53 6.07
C THR A 125 -9.32 -9.93 4.86
N ALA A 126 -9.71 -11.02 4.19
CA ALA A 126 -9.14 -11.42 2.91
C ALA A 126 -10.23 -11.91 1.98
N TRP A 127 -10.14 -11.57 0.70
CA TRP A 127 -11.08 -12.03 -0.33
C TRP A 127 -10.38 -12.32 -1.65
N ALA A 128 -10.97 -13.21 -2.45
CA ALA A 128 -10.62 -13.40 -3.85
C ALA A 128 -11.47 -12.45 -4.70
N ALA A 129 -10.87 -11.86 -5.72
CA ALA A 129 -11.46 -10.88 -6.63
C ALA A 129 -11.13 -11.23 -8.10
N PRO A 130 -11.64 -12.37 -8.63
CA PRO A 130 -11.42 -12.71 -10.01
C PRO A 130 -12.21 -11.77 -10.92
N VAL A 131 -11.58 -11.24 -11.97
CA VAL A 131 -12.23 -10.37 -12.96
C VAL A 131 -11.48 -10.41 -14.29
N ASN A 132 -12.21 -10.62 -15.39
CA ASN A 132 -11.68 -10.51 -16.76
C ASN A 132 -10.38 -11.32 -17.01
N GLY A 133 -10.23 -12.50 -16.40
CA GLY A 133 -9.04 -13.35 -16.50
C GLY A 133 -7.88 -12.93 -15.57
N ILE A 134 -8.12 -11.98 -14.67
CA ILE A 134 -7.23 -11.62 -13.57
C ILE A 134 -7.67 -12.39 -12.32
N ASP A 135 -6.75 -13.09 -11.69
CA ASP A 135 -6.92 -13.69 -10.38
C ASP A 135 -6.36 -12.75 -9.32
N GLY A 136 -7.28 -12.08 -8.59
CA GLY A 136 -6.94 -11.15 -7.52
C GLY A 136 -7.13 -11.79 -6.14
N VAL A 137 -6.18 -11.55 -5.23
CA VAL A 137 -6.32 -11.84 -3.79
C VAL A 137 -5.96 -10.60 -3.00
N HIS A 138 -6.93 -10.09 -2.26
CA HIS A 138 -6.78 -8.87 -1.47
C HIS A 138 -6.85 -9.18 0.03
N LEU A 139 -5.93 -8.61 0.79
CA LEU A 139 -5.78 -8.78 2.24
C LEU A 139 -5.71 -7.42 2.91
N PHE A 140 -6.51 -7.22 3.97
CA PHE A 140 -6.35 -6.12 4.91
C PHE A 140 -5.98 -6.63 6.30
N THR A 141 -5.08 -5.92 6.98
CA THR A 141 -4.75 -6.18 8.39
C THR A 141 -4.79 -4.90 9.20
N PHE A 142 -5.22 -5.00 10.46
CA PHE A 142 -5.35 -3.89 11.40
C PHE A 142 -4.65 -4.23 12.71
N LYS A 143 -3.65 -3.45 13.08
CA LYS A 143 -2.85 -3.67 14.28
C LYS A 143 -2.83 -2.42 15.15
N GLN A 144 -3.25 -2.54 16.41
CA GLN A 144 -3.05 -1.45 17.37
C GLN A 144 -1.57 -1.25 17.64
N VAL A 145 -1.10 -0.02 17.55
CA VAL A 145 0.28 0.38 17.80
C VAL A 145 0.29 1.68 18.62
N LYS A 146 1.48 2.11 19.08
CA LYS A 146 1.59 3.42 19.72
C LYS A 146 1.14 4.53 18.76
N GLY A 147 0.15 5.29 19.17
CA GLY A 147 -0.36 6.44 18.40
C GLY A 147 -1.52 6.14 17.44
N GLY A 148 -2.06 4.90 17.42
CA GLY A 148 -3.23 4.58 16.61
C GLY A 148 -3.31 3.13 16.14
N VAL A 149 -3.89 2.94 14.98
CA VAL A 149 -4.01 1.65 14.30
C VAL A 149 -3.21 1.67 13.02
N LEU A 150 -2.26 0.75 12.86
CA LEU A 150 -1.61 0.49 11.59
C LEU A 150 -2.56 -0.35 10.73
N ALA A 151 -3.15 0.27 9.72
CA ALA A 151 -3.90 -0.40 8.66
C ALA A 151 -2.95 -0.72 7.51
N THR A 152 -2.93 -1.98 7.09
CA THR A 152 -2.12 -2.45 5.96
C THR A 152 -3.02 -3.16 4.98
N THR A 153 -2.84 -2.90 3.69
CA THR A 153 -3.45 -3.65 2.60
C THR A 153 -2.37 -4.27 1.73
N GLU A 154 -2.59 -5.50 1.29
CA GLU A 154 -1.76 -6.20 0.32
C GLU A 154 -2.67 -6.83 -0.73
N GLU A 155 -2.23 -6.82 -1.98
CA GLU A 155 -2.97 -7.48 -3.06
C GLU A 155 -2.00 -8.09 -4.06
N SER A 156 -2.40 -9.24 -4.62
CA SER A 156 -1.68 -9.92 -5.70
C SER A 156 -2.61 -10.10 -6.90
N TRP A 157 -2.08 -9.87 -8.10
CA TRP A 157 -2.76 -10.11 -9.38
C TRP A 157 -1.94 -11.06 -10.24
N ALA A 158 -2.64 -12.06 -10.82
CA ALA A 158 -2.08 -13.02 -11.79
C ALA A 158 -3.02 -13.21 -12.96
N GLY A 159 -2.53 -13.82 -14.04
CA GLY A 159 -3.28 -14.13 -15.25
C GLY A 159 -2.79 -13.40 -16.49
N ALA A 160 -3.21 -13.87 -17.65
CA ALA A 160 -2.74 -13.38 -18.95
C ALA A 160 -2.87 -11.85 -19.15
N PRO A 161 -3.96 -11.17 -18.72
CA PRO A 161 -4.05 -9.72 -18.83
C PRO A 161 -3.00 -8.98 -17.98
N VAL A 162 -2.60 -9.56 -16.83
CA VAL A 162 -1.57 -8.99 -15.97
C VAL A 162 -0.19 -9.16 -16.61
N GLU A 163 0.09 -10.34 -17.16
CA GLU A 163 1.35 -10.66 -17.83
C GLU A 163 1.56 -9.83 -19.10
N ALA A 164 0.49 -9.39 -19.75
CA ALA A 164 0.55 -8.55 -20.95
C ALA A 164 1.09 -7.13 -20.69
N ASP A 165 0.93 -6.60 -19.46
CA ASP A 165 1.45 -5.29 -19.07
C ASP A 165 1.74 -5.25 -17.55
N ILE A 166 2.78 -5.95 -17.12
CA ILE A 166 3.19 -5.97 -15.71
C ILE A 166 3.48 -4.57 -15.16
N PRO A 167 4.25 -3.69 -15.84
CA PRO A 167 4.54 -2.35 -15.31
C PRO A 167 3.30 -1.48 -15.13
N GLY A 168 2.37 -1.50 -16.08
CA GLY A 168 1.13 -0.74 -16.01
C GLY A 168 0.22 -1.26 -14.89
N ASN A 169 0.04 -2.58 -14.79
CA ASN A 169 -0.75 -3.21 -13.73
C ASN A 169 -0.14 -2.98 -12.34
N GLN A 170 1.21 -3.03 -12.20
CA GLN A 170 1.89 -2.72 -10.94
C GLN A 170 1.62 -1.27 -10.51
N ALA A 171 1.79 -0.30 -11.43
CA ALA A 171 1.55 1.11 -11.14
C ALA A 171 0.09 1.38 -10.75
N ALA A 172 -0.86 0.73 -11.44
CA ALA A 172 -2.29 0.85 -11.14
C ALA A 172 -2.63 0.29 -9.75
N LEU A 173 -2.11 -0.89 -9.41
CA LEU A 173 -2.34 -1.51 -8.11
C LEU A 173 -1.70 -0.70 -6.98
N ASP A 174 -0.47 -0.23 -7.15
CA ASP A 174 0.23 0.61 -6.15
C ASP A 174 -0.57 1.88 -5.84
N ALA A 175 -1.05 2.57 -6.88
CA ALA A 175 -1.85 3.78 -6.73
C ALA A 175 -3.21 3.48 -6.05
N GLY A 176 -3.87 2.41 -6.46
CA GLY A 176 -5.17 2.00 -5.90
C GLY A 176 -5.09 1.68 -4.40
N LEU A 177 -4.11 0.88 -3.99
CA LEU A 177 -3.94 0.51 -2.59
C LEU A 177 -3.54 1.71 -1.71
N ALA A 178 -2.67 2.59 -2.22
CA ALA A 178 -2.27 3.80 -1.52
C ALA A 178 -3.46 4.76 -1.30
N ASP A 179 -4.30 4.95 -2.33
CA ASP A 179 -5.51 5.77 -2.21
C ASP A 179 -6.53 5.15 -1.25
N TRP A 180 -6.74 3.83 -1.30
CA TRP A 180 -7.68 3.14 -0.40
C TRP A 180 -7.35 3.36 1.07
N VAL A 181 -6.11 3.08 1.50
CA VAL A 181 -5.73 3.28 2.90
C VAL A 181 -5.76 4.75 3.32
N LYS A 182 -5.44 5.68 2.40
CA LYS A 182 -5.53 7.14 2.63
C LYS A 182 -6.98 7.57 2.87
N ARG A 183 -7.93 7.09 2.07
CA ARG A 183 -9.35 7.39 2.23
C ARG A 183 -9.91 6.80 3.53
N LEU A 184 -9.60 5.54 3.82
CA LEU A 184 -9.96 4.90 5.09
C LEU A 184 -9.48 5.72 6.29
N LYS A 185 -8.22 6.18 6.25
CA LYS A 185 -7.66 7.07 7.28
C LYS A 185 -8.47 8.36 7.42
N ASN A 186 -8.65 9.09 6.33
CA ASN A 186 -9.30 10.40 6.35
C ASN A 186 -10.73 10.29 6.87
N THR A 187 -11.48 9.28 6.44
CA THR A 187 -12.86 9.05 6.87
C THR A 187 -12.93 8.63 8.33
N ALA A 188 -12.08 7.70 8.77
CA ALA A 188 -12.08 7.24 10.15
C ALA A 188 -11.68 8.35 11.13
N GLU A 189 -10.69 9.17 10.79
CA GLU A 189 -10.25 10.28 11.64
C GLU A 189 -11.30 11.40 11.70
N SER A 190 -11.95 11.76 10.58
CA SER A 190 -13.03 12.76 10.58
C SER A 190 -14.27 12.31 11.38
N THR A 191 -14.65 11.04 11.25
CA THR A 191 -15.78 10.47 12.02
C THR A 191 -15.50 10.48 13.53
N SER A 192 -14.24 10.37 13.92
CA SER A 192 -13.85 10.33 15.34
C SER A 192 -13.70 11.71 15.98
N CYS A 193 -13.48 12.77 15.19
CA CYS A 193 -13.38 14.15 15.69
C CYS A 193 -14.75 14.82 15.92
N GLY A 194 -15.83 14.24 15.41
CA GLY A 194 -17.20 14.77 15.50
C GLY A 194 -18.02 14.24 16.70
N LYS A 195 -17.41 13.48 17.59
CA LYS A 195 -17.99 12.99 18.85
C LYS A 195 -17.23 13.57 20.03
#